data_35601baa33d3a871d7a5184a2ff73d3d
#
_entry.id   35601baa33d3a871d7a5184a2ff73d3d
#
_cell.length_a   1.000
_cell.length_b   1.000
_cell.length_c   1.000
_cell.angle_alpha   90.00
_cell.angle_beta   90.00
_cell.angle_gamma   90.00
#
_symmetry.space_group_name_H-M   'P 1'
#
loop_
_entity.id
_entity.type
_entity.pdbx_description
1 polymer ?
#
loop_
_entity_poly.entity_id
_entity_poly.type
_entity_poly.pdbx_seq_one_letter_code
_entity_poly.pdbx_strand_id
1 'polypeptide(L)'
;MAALTGEILITLTPEVLAFFFVSHHSIFIDCSIIYGVNQPTMALMAQVDLSTIFRVIKSSGMIAIPCANKKTKFRYTVKDTRSVLSRYISSKRKIVKKVHCFYNFKGGVGKTTVCFQVASHLALCGFNVLVVDADPQGHLSTSLEFNNDENYYTLYDAITGVKSVKEITKTIYEGLDCIPANLSLTRAEVALNEMPKREERIKLLLSSITDRYDFVIFDTNPTISYLNRNIITACDVVNIIVETQAYSFKWS
;
A
#
# COMPACT_ATOMS: atom_id res chain seq x y z
N MET A 1 24.16 20.79 14.39
CA MET A 1 23.16 19.73 14.16
C MET A 1 22.11 20.29 13.22
N ALA A 2 22.25 20.10 11.94
CA ALA A 2 21.28 20.52 10.93
C ALA A 2 20.39 19.33 10.63
N ALA A 3 19.11 19.44 10.94
CA ALA A 3 18.11 18.45 10.58
C ALA A 3 17.92 18.46 9.05
N LEU A 4 18.34 17.39 8.40
CA LEU A 4 18.07 17.14 6.99
C LEU A 4 16.58 16.73 6.85
N THR A 5 15.72 17.70 6.63
CA THR A 5 14.36 17.47 6.15
C THR A 5 14.42 17.28 4.64
N GLY A 6 14.69 16.06 4.18
CA GLY A 6 14.49 15.69 2.79
C GLY A 6 12.98 15.63 2.50
N GLU A 7 12.47 16.56 1.70
CA GLU A 7 11.10 16.49 1.20
C GLU A 7 11.01 15.40 0.13
N ILE A 8 10.12 14.44 0.30
CA ILE A 8 9.80 13.44 -0.71
C ILE A 8 8.68 14.03 -1.58
N LEU A 9 9.01 14.37 -2.82
CA LEU A 9 8.00 14.80 -3.78
C LEU A 9 7.32 13.56 -4.38
N ILE A 10 6.10 13.30 -3.99
CA ILE A 10 5.29 12.19 -4.50
C ILE A 10 4.29 12.77 -5.50
N THR A 11 4.47 12.51 -6.79
CA THR A 11 3.47 12.86 -7.80
C THR A 11 2.36 11.79 -7.77
N LEU A 12 1.42 11.98 -6.88
CA LEU A 12 0.23 11.13 -6.78
C LEU A 12 -0.88 11.71 -7.67
N THR A 13 -1.78 10.86 -8.16
CA THR A 13 -2.98 11.36 -8.84
C THR A 13 -3.81 12.24 -7.89
N PRO A 14 -4.64 13.17 -8.39
CA PRO A 14 -5.44 14.06 -7.54
C PRO A 14 -6.26 13.33 -6.48
N GLU A 15 -6.69 12.10 -6.79
CA GLU A 15 -7.44 11.24 -5.87
C GLU A 15 -6.59 10.78 -4.67
N VAL A 16 -5.31 10.49 -4.89
CA VAL A 16 -4.37 10.05 -3.86
C VAL A 16 -3.72 11.26 -3.18
N LEU A 17 -3.42 12.34 -3.93
CA LEU A 17 -2.91 13.61 -3.39
C LEU A 17 -3.85 14.23 -2.36
N ALA A 18 -5.17 14.18 -2.60
CA ALA A 18 -6.15 14.72 -1.65
C ALA A 18 -6.05 14.06 -0.25
N PHE A 19 -5.47 12.86 -0.16
CA PHE A 19 -5.26 12.15 1.10
C PHE A 19 -3.94 12.52 1.80
N PHE A 20 -2.89 12.90 1.04
CA PHE A 20 -1.58 13.20 1.61
C PHE A 20 -1.41 14.64 2.10
N PHE A 21 -2.11 15.61 1.49
CA PHE A 21 -2.01 17.02 1.89
C PHE A 21 -2.58 17.34 3.27
N VAL A 22 -3.37 16.42 3.85
CA VAL A 22 -4.02 16.62 5.15
C VAL A 22 -3.10 16.26 6.34
N SER A 23 -1.96 15.61 6.11
CA SER A 23 -1.12 15.12 7.23
C SER A 23 0.31 15.62 7.17
N HIS A 24 0.53 16.92 7.37
CA HIS A 24 1.86 17.47 7.69
C HIS A 24 2.37 17.08 9.10
N HIS A 25 1.68 16.18 9.78
CA HIS A 25 2.15 15.56 10.99
C HIS A 25 2.49 14.12 10.66
N SER A 26 3.78 13.79 10.77
CA SER A 26 4.36 12.45 10.68
C SER A 26 3.42 11.41 11.32
N ILE A 27 2.57 10.79 10.51
CA ILE A 27 1.92 9.55 10.91
C ILE A 27 3.03 8.50 10.75
N PHE A 28 3.95 8.45 11.71
CA PHE A 28 4.66 7.24 12.00
C PHE A 28 3.57 6.26 12.45
N ILE A 29 3.10 5.44 11.53
CA ILE A 29 2.42 4.21 11.89
C ILE A 29 3.50 3.39 12.55
N ASP A 30 3.59 3.50 13.88
CA ASP A 30 4.30 2.57 14.72
C ASP A 30 3.84 1.18 14.30
N CYS A 31 4.75 0.31 13.93
CA CYS A 31 4.54 -0.95 13.21
C CYS A 31 3.60 -1.99 13.86
N SER A 32 2.77 -1.62 14.78
CA SER A 32 1.66 -2.45 15.24
C SER A 32 0.49 -2.29 14.26
N ILE A 33 0.52 -3.05 13.18
CA ILE A 33 -0.53 -3.24 12.16
C ILE A 33 -1.94 -3.44 12.77
N ILE A 34 -2.02 -3.73 14.06
CA ILE A 34 -3.23 -4.10 14.82
C ILE A 34 -4.06 -2.87 15.24
N TYR A 35 -3.50 -1.67 15.25
CA TYR A 35 -4.17 -0.49 15.79
C TYR A 35 -4.55 0.51 14.69
N GLY A 36 -5.82 0.90 14.69
CA GLY A 36 -6.31 2.03 13.91
C GLY A 36 -5.82 3.38 14.48
N VAL A 37 -6.53 4.44 14.20
CA VAL A 37 -6.14 5.80 14.59
C VAL A 37 -7.01 6.37 15.72
N ASN A 38 -6.60 7.49 16.28
CA ASN A 38 -7.38 8.21 17.30
C ASN A 38 -8.46 9.10 16.67
N GLN A 39 -9.36 9.65 17.49
CA GLN A 39 -10.47 10.50 17.03
C GLN A 39 -10.01 11.76 16.25
N PRO A 40 -9.02 12.55 16.71
CA PRO A 40 -8.55 13.70 15.97
C PRO A 40 -8.03 13.33 14.58
N THR A 41 -7.30 12.22 14.47
CA THR A 41 -6.82 11.73 13.18
C THR A 41 -7.97 11.29 12.27
N MET A 42 -8.99 10.58 12.81
CA MET A 42 -10.19 10.24 12.03
C MET A 42 -10.92 11.49 11.53
N ALA A 43 -11.07 12.51 12.38
CA ALA A 43 -11.73 13.76 12.01
C ALA A 43 -10.98 14.46 10.86
N LEU A 44 -9.66 14.50 10.96
CA LEU A 44 -8.79 15.05 9.92
C LEU A 44 -8.91 14.27 8.60
N MET A 45 -8.80 12.94 8.65
CA MET A 45 -8.93 12.07 7.48
C MET A 45 -10.31 12.18 6.82
N ALA A 46 -11.37 12.23 7.62
CA ALA A 46 -12.75 12.34 7.14
C ALA A 46 -13.14 13.76 6.71
N GLN A 47 -12.30 14.76 6.99
CA GLN A 47 -12.57 16.19 6.77
C GLN A 47 -13.89 16.65 7.43
N VAL A 48 -14.08 16.26 8.68
CA VAL A 48 -15.23 16.62 9.50
C VAL A 48 -14.79 17.10 10.89
N ASP A 49 -15.71 17.75 11.61
CA ASP A 49 -15.44 18.20 12.98
C ASP A 49 -15.24 17.01 13.93
N LEU A 50 -14.38 17.21 14.94
CA LEU A 50 -14.12 16.21 15.97
C LEU A 50 -15.40 15.78 16.69
N SER A 51 -16.35 16.71 16.92
CA SER A 51 -17.65 16.45 17.52
C SER A 51 -18.49 15.46 16.71
N THR A 52 -18.35 15.46 15.39
CA THR A 52 -19.02 14.54 14.48
C THR A 52 -18.49 13.12 14.67
N ILE A 53 -17.15 12.96 14.70
CA ILE A 53 -16.52 11.67 14.96
C ILE A 53 -16.87 11.15 16.36
N PHE A 54 -16.82 12.01 17.38
CA PHE A 54 -17.22 11.65 18.75
C PHE A 54 -18.65 11.10 18.80
N ARG A 55 -19.59 11.75 18.11
CA ARG A 55 -21.01 11.33 18.03
C ARG A 55 -21.16 9.95 17.40
N VAL A 56 -20.45 9.72 16.27
CA VAL A 56 -20.47 8.42 15.57
C VAL A 56 -19.91 7.31 16.46
N ILE A 57 -18.77 7.54 17.07
CA ILE A 57 -18.13 6.56 17.97
C ILE A 57 -19.04 6.23 19.15
N LYS A 58 -19.61 7.24 19.80
CA LYS A 58 -20.54 7.07 20.93
C LYS A 58 -21.79 6.29 20.53
N SER A 59 -22.39 6.61 19.39
CA SER A 59 -23.60 5.91 18.90
C SER A 59 -23.34 4.48 18.46
N SER A 60 -22.12 4.17 18.07
CA SER A 60 -21.72 2.83 17.62
C SER A 60 -21.19 1.92 18.74
N GLY A 61 -21.07 2.42 19.98
CA GLY A 61 -20.56 1.65 21.11
C GLY A 61 -19.09 1.24 21.02
N MET A 62 -18.29 1.96 20.22
CA MET A 62 -16.88 1.64 20.00
C MET A 62 -16.05 1.93 21.24
N ILE A 63 -15.13 1.02 21.57
CA ILE A 63 -14.29 1.12 22.77
C ILE A 63 -12.88 1.56 22.37
N ALA A 64 -12.42 2.63 23.01
CA ALA A 64 -11.06 3.11 22.83
C ALA A 64 -10.04 2.22 23.54
N ILE A 65 -8.93 1.92 22.88
CA ILE A 65 -7.83 1.11 23.40
C ILE A 65 -6.73 2.03 23.91
N PRO A 66 -6.27 1.91 25.19
CA PRO A 66 -5.17 2.71 25.70
C PRO A 66 -3.86 2.38 24.97
N CYS A 67 -3.07 3.39 24.63
CA CYS A 67 -1.73 3.16 24.11
C CYS A 67 -0.78 2.80 25.27
N ALA A 68 0.04 1.75 25.10
CA ALA A 68 0.90 1.17 26.13
C ALA A 68 1.83 2.19 26.84
N ASN A 69 2.24 3.26 26.16
CA ASN A 69 3.24 4.20 26.67
C ASN A 69 2.70 5.58 27.09
N LYS A 70 1.39 5.85 27.01
CA LYS A 70 0.84 7.16 27.38
C LYS A 70 -0.60 7.02 27.91
N LYS A 71 -0.79 7.21 29.20
CA LYS A 71 -2.08 7.11 29.91
C LYS A 71 -3.24 7.96 29.35
N THR A 72 -2.95 8.92 28.47
CA THR A 72 -3.93 9.86 27.88
C THR A 72 -4.17 9.68 26.38
N LYS A 73 -3.48 8.72 25.74
CA LYS A 73 -3.66 8.47 24.30
C LYS A 73 -4.44 7.18 24.08
N PHE A 74 -5.52 7.30 23.32
CA PHE A 74 -6.38 6.18 22.97
C PHE A 74 -6.40 6.02 21.45
N ARG A 75 -6.43 4.78 20.98
CA ARG A 75 -6.64 4.41 19.58
C ARG A 75 -7.88 3.51 19.49
N TYR A 76 -8.38 3.33 18.30
CA TYR A 76 -9.44 2.39 18.00
C TYR A 76 -8.86 1.20 17.24
N THR A 77 -9.63 0.13 17.06
CA THR A 77 -9.21 -0.98 16.20
C THR A 77 -9.17 -0.53 14.73
N VAL A 78 -8.46 -1.28 13.89
CA VAL A 78 -8.51 -1.08 12.43
C VAL A 78 -9.95 -1.17 11.94
N LYS A 79 -10.70 -2.17 12.39
CA LYS A 79 -12.10 -2.39 12.06
C LYS A 79 -12.99 -1.20 12.42
N ASP A 80 -12.86 -0.67 13.63
CA ASP A 80 -13.64 0.50 14.08
C ASP A 80 -13.27 1.75 13.27
N THR A 81 -11.98 2.01 13.10
CA THR A 81 -11.46 3.12 12.29
C THR A 81 -12.00 3.07 10.87
N ARG A 82 -11.90 1.90 10.23
CA ARG A 82 -12.41 1.65 8.89
C ARG A 82 -13.93 1.85 8.82
N SER A 83 -14.69 1.34 9.79
CA SER A 83 -16.14 1.52 9.86
C SER A 83 -16.56 2.99 9.93
N VAL A 84 -15.84 3.82 10.66
CA VAL A 84 -16.08 5.27 10.73
C VAL A 84 -15.71 5.95 9.41
N LEU A 85 -14.49 5.75 8.95
CA LEU A 85 -13.95 6.48 7.79
C LEU A 85 -14.65 6.11 6.48
N SER A 86 -15.07 4.87 6.29
CA SER A 86 -15.79 4.43 5.10
C SER A 86 -17.06 5.23 4.85
N ARG A 87 -17.77 5.67 5.90
CA ARG A 87 -18.99 6.49 5.78
C ARG A 87 -18.74 7.85 5.14
N TYR A 88 -17.53 8.38 5.30
CA TYR A 88 -17.17 9.73 4.81
C TYR A 88 -16.33 9.69 3.54
N ILE A 89 -15.60 8.61 3.30
CA ILE A 89 -14.60 8.53 2.26
C ILE A 89 -14.99 7.52 1.18
N SER A 90 -14.84 6.21 1.42
CA SER A 90 -14.97 5.20 0.37
C SER A 90 -16.38 5.10 -0.21
N SER A 91 -17.41 5.22 0.63
CA SER A 91 -18.82 5.16 0.19
C SER A 91 -19.24 6.25 -0.80
N LYS A 92 -18.47 7.33 -0.89
CA LYS A 92 -18.79 8.51 -1.73
C LYS A 92 -17.96 8.60 -3.00
N ARG A 93 -17.04 7.66 -3.25
CA ARG A 93 -16.08 7.75 -4.35
C ARG A 93 -16.18 6.57 -5.30
N LYS A 94 -16.22 6.89 -6.61
CA LYS A 94 -16.05 5.90 -7.68
C LYS A 94 -14.58 5.88 -8.08
N ILE A 95 -13.95 4.73 -7.93
CA ILE A 95 -12.55 4.53 -8.33
C ILE A 95 -12.51 4.08 -9.79
N VAL A 96 -11.79 4.83 -10.61
CA VAL A 96 -11.64 4.54 -12.06
C VAL A 96 -10.28 3.92 -12.35
N LYS A 97 -9.21 4.49 -11.75
CA LYS A 97 -7.85 3.98 -11.91
C LYS A 97 -7.51 3.12 -10.70
N LYS A 98 -7.48 1.82 -10.91
CA LYS A 98 -7.38 0.84 -9.82
C LYS A 98 -5.96 0.32 -9.60
N VAL A 99 -5.16 0.19 -10.66
CA VAL A 99 -3.86 -0.46 -10.60
C VAL A 99 -2.75 0.58 -10.60
N HIS A 100 -1.97 0.61 -9.52
CA HIS A 100 -0.87 1.55 -9.31
C HIS A 100 0.44 0.80 -9.11
N CYS A 101 1.56 1.36 -9.55
CA CYS A 101 2.87 0.92 -9.08
C CYS A 101 3.71 2.10 -8.58
N PHE A 102 4.61 1.81 -7.66
CA PHE A 102 5.62 2.73 -7.17
C PHE A 102 6.97 2.34 -7.77
N TYR A 103 7.55 3.23 -8.57
CA TYR A 103 8.73 2.93 -9.36
C TYR A 103 9.79 4.03 -9.27
N ASN A 104 11.05 3.63 -9.23
CA ASN A 104 12.24 4.45 -9.48
C ASN A 104 13.45 3.51 -9.63
N PHE A 105 14.39 3.87 -10.50
CA PHE A 105 15.65 3.17 -10.70
C PHE A 105 16.61 3.29 -9.51
N LYS A 106 16.48 4.32 -8.67
CA LYS A 106 17.32 4.52 -7.51
C LYS A 106 16.82 3.69 -6.32
N GLY A 107 17.72 2.94 -5.69
CA GLY A 107 17.47 2.29 -4.41
C GLY A 107 17.40 3.29 -3.26
N GLY A 108 16.70 2.96 -2.17
CA GLY A 108 16.68 3.77 -0.94
C GLY A 108 15.85 5.05 -0.99
N VAL A 109 15.12 5.35 -2.08
CA VAL A 109 14.28 6.57 -2.20
C VAL A 109 12.93 6.47 -1.48
N GLY A 110 12.67 5.41 -0.72
CA GLY A 110 11.44 5.26 0.06
C GLY A 110 10.25 4.65 -0.70
N LYS A 111 10.45 3.99 -1.85
CA LYS A 111 9.35 3.34 -2.60
C LYS A 111 8.49 2.43 -1.72
N THR A 112 9.10 1.44 -1.10
CA THR A 112 8.46 0.46 -0.21
C THR A 112 7.73 1.13 0.93
N THR A 113 8.37 2.11 1.59
CA THR A 113 7.76 2.85 2.71
C THR A 113 6.50 3.58 2.27
N VAL A 114 6.56 4.28 1.14
CA VAL A 114 5.41 5.02 0.60
C VAL A 114 4.32 4.06 0.14
N CYS A 115 4.69 2.99 -0.55
CA CYS A 115 3.76 1.94 -0.99
C CYS A 115 2.98 1.37 0.21
N PHE A 116 3.69 0.96 1.26
CA PHE A 116 3.10 0.44 2.49
C PHE A 116 2.15 1.45 3.17
N GLN A 117 2.59 2.70 3.31
CA GLN A 117 1.78 3.74 3.93
C GLN A 117 0.53 4.06 3.14
N VAL A 118 0.64 4.17 1.80
CA VAL A 118 -0.52 4.41 0.92
C VAL A 118 -1.51 3.28 1.00
N ALA A 119 -1.06 2.02 0.88
CA ALA A 119 -1.92 0.85 0.95
C ALA A 119 -2.67 0.77 2.29
N SER A 120 -1.93 0.92 3.40
CA SER A 120 -2.52 0.89 4.75
C SER A 120 -3.51 2.03 4.99
N HIS A 121 -3.18 3.23 4.52
CA HIS A 121 -4.06 4.39 4.67
C HIS A 121 -5.37 4.24 3.88
N LEU A 122 -5.29 3.79 2.63
CA LEU A 122 -6.48 3.52 1.81
C LEU A 122 -7.36 2.44 2.44
N ALA A 123 -6.75 1.37 2.97
CA ALA A 123 -7.48 0.33 3.67
C ALA A 123 -8.21 0.90 4.91
N LEU A 124 -7.56 1.74 5.73
CA LEU A 124 -8.21 2.42 6.86
C LEU A 124 -9.36 3.33 6.42
N CYS A 125 -9.26 3.95 5.25
CA CYS A 125 -10.31 4.79 4.66
C CYS A 125 -11.54 4.02 4.15
N GLY A 126 -11.51 2.69 4.24
CA GLY A 126 -12.65 1.84 3.89
C GLY A 126 -12.55 1.18 2.52
N PHE A 127 -11.44 1.37 1.78
CA PHE A 127 -11.22 0.70 0.50
C PHE A 127 -10.70 -0.73 0.70
N ASN A 128 -10.96 -1.61 -0.27
CA ASN A 128 -10.34 -2.92 -0.35
C ASN A 128 -9.08 -2.82 -1.20
N VAL A 129 -7.94 -3.08 -0.59
CA VAL A 129 -6.62 -2.88 -1.18
C VAL A 129 -5.88 -4.20 -1.26
N LEU A 130 -5.32 -4.50 -2.43
CA LEU A 130 -4.31 -5.52 -2.60
C LEU A 130 -2.96 -4.83 -2.78
N VAL A 131 -2.01 -5.10 -1.90
CA VAL A 131 -0.63 -4.71 -2.11
C VAL A 131 0.19 -5.90 -2.59
N VAL A 132 1.02 -5.69 -3.60
CA VAL A 132 1.84 -6.74 -4.21
C VAL A 132 3.30 -6.36 -4.06
N ASP A 133 4.04 -7.16 -3.32
CA ASP A 133 5.49 -7.04 -3.24
C ASP A 133 6.10 -7.69 -4.49
N ALA A 134 6.74 -6.89 -5.33
CA ALA A 134 7.40 -7.32 -6.55
C ALA A 134 8.94 -7.16 -6.48
N ASP A 135 9.46 -6.92 -5.27
CA ASP A 135 10.90 -6.93 -5.02
C ASP A 135 11.32 -8.29 -4.42
N PRO A 136 12.23 -9.05 -5.06
CA PRO A 136 12.75 -10.29 -4.48
C PRO A 136 13.36 -10.16 -3.08
N GLN A 137 13.74 -8.94 -2.68
CA GLN A 137 14.25 -8.67 -1.33
C GLN A 137 13.17 -8.74 -0.25
N GLY A 138 11.88 -8.62 -0.62
CA GLY A 138 10.75 -8.81 0.28
C GLY A 138 10.66 -7.77 1.40
N HIS A 139 11.12 -6.55 1.18
CA HIS A 139 11.09 -5.51 2.22
C HIS A 139 9.67 -5.11 2.63
N LEU A 140 8.75 -5.04 1.67
CA LEU A 140 7.34 -4.81 1.97
C LEU A 140 6.75 -5.99 2.74
N SER A 141 7.04 -7.22 2.29
CA SER A 141 6.61 -8.45 2.94
C SER A 141 7.08 -8.52 4.38
N THR A 142 8.35 -8.22 4.64
CA THR A 142 8.90 -8.14 6.00
C THR A 142 8.20 -7.06 6.85
N SER A 143 7.88 -5.91 6.26
CA SER A 143 7.12 -4.84 6.94
C SER A 143 5.67 -5.26 7.27
N LEU A 144 5.14 -6.25 6.58
CA LEU A 144 3.84 -6.88 6.80
C LEU A 144 3.93 -8.17 7.63
N GLU A 145 5.04 -8.37 8.35
CA GLU A 145 5.31 -9.50 9.26
C GLU A 145 5.42 -10.88 8.58
N PHE A 146 5.66 -10.93 7.27
CA PHE A 146 6.03 -12.18 6.62
C PHE A 146 7.48 -12.54 6.96
N ASN A 147 7.70 -13.75 7.50
CA ASN A 147 9.04 -14.24 7.79
C ASN A 147 9.64 -14.88 6.54
N ASN A 148 10.90 -14.56 6.24
CA ASN A 148 11.61 -15.12 5.08
C ASN A 148 11.78 -16.65 5.13
N ASP A 149 11.64 -17.24 6.31
CA ASP A 149 11.75 -18.69 6.55
C ASP A 149 10.42 -19.43 6.27
N GLU A 150 9.32 -18.72 6.06
CA GLU A 150 8.05 -19.34 5.73
C GLU A 150 7.94 -19.67 4.24
N ASN A 151 7.54 -20.89 3.93
CA ASN A 151 7.23 -21.34 2.57
C ASN A 151 5.86 -20.76 2.15
N TYR A 152 5.85 -19.54 1.65
CA TYR A 152 4.66 -18.96 1.03
C TYR A 152 4.85 -18.79 -0.48
N TYR A 153 3.73 -18.85 -1.19
CA TYR A 153 3.69 -18.63 -2.63
C TYR A 153 3.76 -17.13 -2.95
N THR A 154 4.40 -16.82 -4.06
CA THR A 154 4.67 -15.46 -4.52
C THR A 154 4.05 -15.19 -5.90
N LEU A 155 4.22 -14.00 -6.40
CA LEU A 155 3.81 -13.65 -7.78
C LEU A 155 4.46 -14.58 -8.82
N TYR A 156 5.65 -15.15 -8.56
CA TYR A 156 6.29 -16.16 -9.42
C TYR A 156 5.40 -17.39 -9.64
N ASP A 157 4.77 -17.89 -8.57
CA ASP A 157 3.92 -19.08 -8.64
C ASP A 157 2.65 -18.83 -9.47
N ALA A 158 2.12 -17.60 -9.42
CA ALA A 158 0.99 -17.22 -10.27
C ALA A 158 1.43 -17.02 -11.73
N ILE A 159 2.59 -16.41 -11.98
CA ILE A 159 3.16 -16.24 -13.33
C ILE A 159 3.34 -17.60 -14.00
N THR A 160 3.88 -18.57 -13.30
CA THR A 160 4.13 -19.93 -13.83
C THR A 160 2.88 -20.80 -13.89
N GLY A 161 1.79 -20.38 -13.27
CA GLY A 161 0.53 -21.13 -13.22
C GLY A 161 0.51 -22.26 -12.18
N VAL A 162 1.49 -22.33 -11.29
CA VAL A 162 1.56 -23.30 -10.18
C VAL A 162 0.42 -23.02 -9.18
N LYS A 163 0.11 -21.74 -8.97
CA LYS A 163 -0.97 -21.29 -8.10
C LYS A 163 -1.77 -20.16 -8.76
N SER A 164 -3.04 -20.06 -8.40
CA SER A 164 -3.85 -18.92 -8.77
C SER A 164 -3.49 -17.67 -7.94
N VAL A 165 -3.79 -16.48 -8.45
CA VAL A 165 -3.57 -15.23 -7.70
C VAL A 165 -4.31 -15.25 -6.36
N LYS A 166 -5.50 -15.85 -6.31
CA LYS A 166 -6.29 -15.99 -5.08
C LYS A 166 -5.57 -16.85 -4.01
N GLU A 167 -4.91 -17.94 -4.42
CA GLU A 167 -4.22 -18.83 -3.49
C GLU A 167 -2.95 -18.23 -2.89
N ILE A 168 -2.27 -17.35 -3.64
CA ILE A 168 -1.06 -16.66 -3.17
C ILE A 168 -1.36 -15.41 -2.36
N THR A 169 -2.61 -14.92 -2.38
CA THR A 169 -3.03 -13.72 -1.64
C THR A 169 -3.25 -14.05 -0.18
N LYS A 170 -2.73 -13.23 0.71
CA LYS A 170 -2.85 -13.33 2.17
C LYS A 170 -3.56 -12.10 2.73
N THR A 171 -4.51 -12.31 3.62
CA THR A 171 -5.17 -11.19 4.32
C THR A 171 -4.31 -10.76 5.51
N ILE A 172 -3.97 -9.48 5.55
CA ILE A 172 -3.22 -8.85 6.64
C ILE A 172 -4.18 -8.39 7.73
N TYR A 173 -5.16 -7.60 7.33
CA TYR A 173 -6.30 -7.20 8.16
C TYR A 173 -7.49 -6.79 7.26
N GLU A 174 -8.63 -6.49 7.87
CA GLU A 174 -9.85 -6.13 7.13
C GLU A 174 -9.60 -4.96 6.17
N GLY A 175 -9.65 -5.22 4.88
CA GLY A 175 -9.45 -4.24 3.81
C GLY A 175 -8.04 -4.19 3.23
N LEU A 176 -7.07 -4.93 3.78
CA LEU A 176 -5.74 -5.05 3.23
C LEU A 176 -5.34 -6.51 3.05
N ASP A 177 -5.17 -6.89 1.80
CA ASP A 177 -4.57 -8.15 1.39
C ASP A 177 -3.18 -7.91 0.80
N CYS A 178 -2.31 -8.92 0.86
CA CYS A 178 -0.95 -8.88 0.32
C CYS A 178 -0.63 -10.11 -0.52
N ILE A 179 0.09 -9.90 -1.62
CA ILE A 179 0.87 -10.95 -2.27
C ILE A 179 2.33 -10.72 -1.86
N PRO A 180 2.90 -11.60 -1.03
CA PRO A 180 4.25 -11.43 -0.53
C PRO A 180 5.32 -11.80 -1.57
N ALA A 181 6.56 -11.36 -1.36
CA ALA A 181 7.73 -11.71 -2.15
C ALA A 181 8.79 -12.40 -1.31
N ASN A 182 9.56 -13.24 -1.97
CA ASN A 182 10.79 -13.82 -1.47
C ASN A 182 11.76 -14.05 -2.65
N LEU A 183 12.92 -14.62 -2.39
CA LEU A 183 13.95 -14.87 -3.40
C LEU A 183 13.49 -15.70 -4.60
N SER A 184 12.41 -16.49 -4.50
CA SER A 184 11.87 -17.26 -5.63
C SER A 184 11.45 -16.33 -6.79
N LEU A 185 11.09 -15.09 -6.49
CA LEU A 185 10.66 -14.09 -7.48
C LEU A 185 11.78 -13.73 -8.48
N THR A 186 13.05 -13.96 -8.15
CA THR A 186 14.16 -13.78 -9.10
C THR A 186 14.03 -14.67 -10.34
N ARG A 187 13.33 -15.81 -10.22
CA ARG A 187 13.07 -16.72 -11.33
C ARG A 187 12.00 -16.21 -12.30
N ALA A 188 11.23 -15.20 -11.90
CA ALA A 188 10.16 -14.63 -12.74
C ALA A 188 10.70 -14.05 -14.05
N GLU A 189 11.93 -13.50 -14.04
CA GLU A 189 12.58 -12.97 -15.24
C GLU A 189 12.74 -14.03 -16.33
N VAL A 190 13.28 -15.21 -15.97
CA VAL A 190 13.48 -16.33 -16.89
C VAL A 190 12.14 -16.88 -17.35
N ALA A 191 11.22 -17.10 -16.43
CA ALA A 191 9.89 -17.63 -16.73
C ALA A 191 9.13 -16.72 -17.71
N LEU A 192 9.12 -15.40 -17.47
CA LEU A 192 8.46 -14.46 -18.35
C LEU A 192 9.08 -14.41 -19.74
N ASN A 193 10.41 -14.54 -19.87
CA ASN A 193 11.08 -14.51 -21.17
C ASN A 193 10.67 -15.67 -22.09
N GLU A 194 10.31 -16.80 -21.52
CA GLU A 194 9.92 -18.02 -22.23
C GLU A 194 8.42 -18.09 -22.54
N MET A 195 7.60 -17.20 -21.94
CA MET A 195 6.14 -17.27 -22.06
C MET A 195 5.60 -16.53 -23.30
N PRO A 196 4.55 -17.07 -23.95
CA PRO A 196 3.77 -16.29 -24.91
C PRO A 196 3.02 -15.15 -24.20
N LYS A 197 2.87 -14.01 -24.89
CA LYS A 197 2.24 -12.79 -24.36
C LYS A 197 2.90 -12.32 -23.04
N ARG A 198 4.20 -12.51 -22.94
CA ARG A 198 4.99 -12.21 -21.74
C ARG A 198 4.81 -10.79 -21.19
N GLU A 199 4.50 -9.82 -22.03
CA GLU A 199 4.35 -8.41 -21.65
C GLU A 199 2.98 -8.09 -21.04
N GLU A 200 1.99 -8.98 -21.21
CA GLU A 200 0.63 -8.81 -20.69
C GLU A 200 0.31 -9.79 -19.53
N ARG A 201 1.30 -10.57 -19.09
CA ARG A 201 1.05 -11.66 -18.14
C ARG A 201 0.46 -11.17 -16.83
N ILE A 202 1.01 -10.11 -16.26
CA ILE A 202 0.48 -9.50 -15.03
C ILE A 202 -0.93 -8.96 -15.24
N LYS A 203 -1.20 -8.30 -16.36
CA LYS A 203 -2.54 -7.81 -16.69
C LYS A 203 -3.57 -8.93 -16.76
N LEU A 204 -3.21 -10.05 -17.36
CA LEU A 204 -4.07 -11.24 -17.44
C LEU A 204 -4.32 -11.85 -16.04
N LEU A 205 -3.29 -11.93 -15.19
CA LEU A 205 -3.44 -12.41 -13.82
C LEU A 205 -4.37 -11.51 -13.00
N LEU A 206 -4.21 -10.21 -13.11
CA LEU A 206 -5.03 -9.23 -12.39
C LEU A 206 -6.50 -9.26 -12.81
N SER A 207 -6.81 -9.55 -14.09
CA SER A 207 -8.19 -9.57 -14.58
C SER A 207 -9.11 -10.52 -13.79
N SER A 208 -8.54 -11.54 -13.14
CA SER A 208 -9.29 -12.49 -12.32
C SER A 208 -9.66 -11.99 -10.92
N ILE A 209 -9.05 -10.87 -10.47
CA ILE A 209 -9.17 -10.39 -9.09
C ILE A 209 -9.53 -8.90 -8.95
N THR A 210 -9.40 -8.11 -10.02
CA THR A 210 -9.60 -6.64 -9.94
C THR A 210 -10.97 -6.22 -9.45
N ASP A 211 -12.00 -7.05 -9.63
CA ASP A 211 -13.35 -6.74 -9.14
C ASP A 211 -13.49 -6.86 -7.61
N ARG A 212 -12.52 -7.51 -6.95
CA ARG A 212 -12.52 -7.67 -5.49
C ARG A 212 -11.89 -6.48 -4.77
N TYR A 213 -11.09 -5.68 -5.47
CA TYR A 213 -10.30 -4.60 -4.90
C TYR A 213 -10.65 -3.26 -5.53
N ASP A 214 -10.65 -2.22 -4.69
CA ASP A 214 -10.72 -0.84 -5.14
C ASP A 214 -9.36 -0.37 -5.65
N PHE A 215 -8.27 -0.87 -5.04
CA PHE A 215 -6.90 -0.59 -5.43
C PHE A 215 -6.03 -1.84 -5.45
N VAL A 216 -5.19 -1.96 -6.47
CA VAL A 216 -4.05 -2.90 -6.52
C VAL A 216 -2.78 -2.08 -6.62
N ILE A 217 -1.84 -2.28 -5.68
CA ILE A 217 -0.65 -1.44 -5.54
C ILE A 217 0.60 -2.30 -5.56
N PHE A 218 1.49 -2.06 -6.53
CA PHE A 218 2.75 -2.77 -6.65
C PHE A 218 3.90 -1.99 -6.02
N ASP A 219 4.66 -2.62 -5.15
CA ASP A 219 6.00 -2.20 -4.75
C ASP A 219 7.02 -2.87 -5.67
N THR A 220 7.84 -2.09 -6.37
CA THR A 220 8.76 -2.60 -7.38
C THR A 220 10.21 -2.43 -6.97
N ASN A 221 11.08 -3.33 -7.44
CA ASN A 221 12.52 -3.19 -7.28
C ASN A 221 13.10 -2.09 -8.20
N PRO A 222 14.32 -1.57 -7.94
CA PRO A 222 14.93 -0.48 -8.71
C PRO A 222 15.66 -0.96 -9.98
N THR A 223 15.12 -1.95 -10.68
CA THR A 223 15.78 -2.56 -11.86
C THR A 223 14.95 -2.41 -13.12
N ILE A 224 15.63 -2.48 -14.27
CA ILE A 224 14.98 -2.65 -15.58
C ILE A 224 14.83 -4.15 -15.80
N SER A 225 13.63 -4.66 -15.61
CA SER A 225 13.35 -6.10 -15.68
C SER A 225 12.10 -6.40 -16.48
N TYR A 226 11.94 -7.63 -16.97
CA TYR A 226 10.71 -8.06 -17.63
C TYR A 226 9.53 -8.00 -16.64
N LEU A 227 9.75 -8.34 -15.37
CA LEU A 227 8.72 -8.25 -14.34
C LEU A 227 8.24 -6.81 -14.17
N ASN A 228 9.15 -5.85 -14.00
CA ASN A 228 8.78 -4.44 -13.86
C ASN A 228 8.07 -3.90 -15.11
N ARG A 229 8.51 -4.28 -16.32
CA ARG A 229 7.83 -3.91 -17.57
C ARG A 229 6.40 -4.43 -17.62
N ASN A 230 6.19 -5.70 -17.21
CA ASN A 230 4.85 -6.29 -17.10
C ASN A 230 3.97 -5.53 -16.11
N ILE A 231 4.50 -5.19 -14.94
CA ILE A 231 3.78 -4.44 -13.92
C ILE A 231 3.38 -3.07 -14.47
N ILE A 232 4.32 -2.32 -15.04
CA ILE A 232 4.07 -1.00 -15.62
C ILE A 232 3.00 -1.07 -16.73
N THR A 233 3.06 -2.09 -17.58
CA THR A 233 2.06 -2.30 -18.67
C THR A 233 0.67 -2.62 -18.10
N ALA A 234 0.60 -3.25 -16.95
CA ALA A 234 -0.67 -3.60 -16.27
C ALA A 234 -1.27 -2.43 -15.46
N CYS A 235 -0.48 -1.40 -15.14
CA CYS A 235 -0.91 -0.31 -14.28
C CYS A 235 -1.71 0.76 -15.01
N ASP A 236 -2.71 1.32 -14.31
CA ASP A 236 -3.40 2.56 -14.72
C ASP A 236 -2.54 3.79 -14.41
N VAL A 237 -1.69 3.70 -13.36
CA VAL A 237 -0.87 4.80 -12.87
C VAL A 237 0.50 4.30 -12.43
N VAL A 238 1.54 4.98 -12.89
CA VAL A 238 2.92 4.80 -12.42
C VAL A 238 3.30 5.99 -11.54
N ASN A 239 3.57 5.72 -10.26
CA ASN A 239 4.00 6.73 -9.30
C ASN A 239 5.53 6.72 -9.23
N ILE A 240 6.16 7.80 -9.65
CA ILE A 240 7.62 7.94 -9.60
C ILE A 240 7.98 8.65 -8.30
N ILE A 241 8.73 7.95 -7.43
CA ILE A 241 9.21 8.51 -6.17
C ILE A 241 10.54 9.21 -6.44
N VAL A 242 10.60 10.50 -6.13
CA VAL A 242 11.81 11.32 -6.32
C VAL A 242 12.26 11.89 -4.99
N GLU A 243 13.54 11.71 -4.69
CA GLU A 243 14.18 12.31 -3.54
C GLU A 243 14.66 13.73 -3.90
N THR A 244 14.30 14.73 -3.09
CA THR A 244 14.65 16.15 -3.32
C THR A 244 16.09 16.46 -2.86
N GLN A 245 17.08 15.67 -3.29
CA GLN A 245 18.49 16.00 -3.05
C GLN A 245 19.03 16.79 -4.25
N ALA A 246 19.88 17.79 -3.99
CA ALA A 246 20.45 18.68 -5.02
C ALA A 246 21.15 17.95 -6.18
N TYR A 247 21.60 16.71 -5.97
CA TYR A 247 22.21 15.87 -6.99
C TYR A 247 21.24 15.02 -7.81
N SER A 248 19.97 14.95 -7.43
CA SER A 248 18.95 14.15 -8.16
C SER A 248 18.46 14.84 -9.42
N PHE A 249 18.73 16.12 -9.60
CA PHE A 249 18.32 16.94 -10.76
C PHE A 249 19.32 16.98 -11.90
N LYS A 250 20.41 16.22 -11.85
CA LYS A 250 21.43 16.20 -12.92
C LYS A 250 21.15 15.26 -14.09
N TRP A 251 19.92 14.80 -14.27
CA TRP A 251 19.47 14.01 -15.42
C TRP A 251 18.36 14.74 -16.17
N SER A 252 18.76 15.78 -16.83
CA SER A 252 18.04 16.40 -17.95
C SER A 252 18.97 16.46 -19.16
#